data_bbf3704bb3e574abb1de3a50dc4974f0
#
_entry.id   bbf3704bb3e574abb1de3a50dc4974f0
#
_cell.length_a   1.000
_cell.length_b   1.000
_cell.length_c   1.000
_cell.angle_alpha   90.00
_cell.angle_beta   90.00
_cell.angle_gamma   90.00
#
_symmetry.space_group_name_H-M   'P 1'
#
loop_
_entity.id
_entity.type
_entity.pdbx_description
1 polymer ?
#
loop_
_entity_poly.entity_id
_entity_poly.type
_entity_poly.pdbx_seq_one_letter_code
_entity_poly.pdbx_strand_id
1 'polypeptide(L)'
;MGRALTQSRIDLVARHFHGPVLDVGIGAGQFVSTRPGTLGYDVNPAGIAWLNERGAFADLYASQWRALTMWDVLEHIDEPELAVQLATEFVFVSIPIFTDAGDILRSHHFRKNEHIWYFTDDGIKRWFAEQGFECVEHNNIECELGRKGVGTYAFRRT
;
A
#
# COMPACT_ATOMS: atom_id res chain seq x y z
N MET A 1 10.20 -15.33 -5.02
CA MET A 1 9.75 -13.90 -5.02
C MET A 1 8.92 -13.56 -3.78
N GLY A 2 7.88 -14.34 -3.46
CA GLY A 2 6.94 -14.00 -2.38
C GLY A 2 7.56 -13.70 -1.02
N ARG A 3 8.48 -14.55 -0.55
CA ARG A 3 9.16 -14.32 0.75
C ARG A 3 10.05 -13.09 0.73
N ALA A 4 10.86 -12.92 -0.31
CA ALA A 4 11.75 -11.77 -0.43
C ALA A 4 10.96 -10.46 -0.54
N LEU A 5 9.86 -10.48 -1.28
CA LEU A 5 8.95 -9.34 -1.42
C LEU A 5 8.32 -8.97 -0.07
N THR A 6 7.75 -9.95 0.62
CA THR A 6 7.16 -9.73 1.95
C THR A 6 8.20 -9.19 2.93
N GLN A 7 9.41 -9.76 2.94
CA GLN A 7 10.48 -9.29 3.81
C GLN A 7 10.90 -7.85 3.49
N SER A 8 11.03 -7.48 2.22
CA SER A 8 11.39 -6.11 1.84
C SER A 8 10.35 -5.08 2.32
N ARG A 9 9.07 -5.45 2.30
CA ARG A 9 7.98 -4.63 2.82
C ARG A 9 8.02 -4.49 4.34
N ILE A 10 8.29 -5.59 5.04
CA ILE A 10 8.48 -5.60 6.50
C ILE A 10 9.67 -4.70 6.87
N ASP A 11 10.77 -4.82 6.16
CA ASP A 11 11.98 -4.04 6.40
C ASP A 11 11.75 -2.54 6.17
N LEU A 12 11.00 -2.19 5.12
CA LEU A 12 10.61 -0.80 4.87
C LEU A 12 9.82 -0.23 6.06
N VAL A 13 8.80 -0.94 6.50
CA VAL A 13 8.00 -0.50 7.66
C VAL A 13 8.89 -0.36 8.89
N ALA A 14 9.74 -1.36 9.17
CA ALA A 14 10.60 -1.39 10.35
C ALA A 14 11.62 -0.23 10.40
N ARG A 15 12.01 0.33 9.26
CA ARG A 15 12.90 1.50 9.25
C ARG A 15 12.24 2.77 9.78
N HIS A 16 10.90 2.82 9.79
CA HIS A 16 10.15 4.04 10.13
C HIS A 16 9.16 3.87 11.27
N PHE A 17 8.64 2.65 11.48
CA PHE A 17 7.54 2.43 12.40
C PHE A 17 7.58 1.02 13.00
N HIS A 18 7.40 0.93 14.33
CA HIS A 18 7.47 -0.34 15.07
C HIS A 18 6.14 -0.77 15.71
N GLY A 19 5.10 0.05 15.61
CA GLY A 19 3.79 -0.23 16.19
C GLY A 19 2.93 -1.15 15.33
N PRO A 20 1.68 -1.39 15.76
CA PRO A 20 0.71 -2.13 14.98
C PRO A 20 0.36 -1.40 13.68
N VAL A 21 0.14 -2.16 12.61
CA VAL A 21 -0.33 -1.62 11.32
C VAL A 21 -1.62 -2.31 10.89
N LEU A 22 -2.39 -1.61 10.06
CA LEU A 22 -3.49 -2.21 9.32
C LEU A 22 -3.05 -2.39 7.86
N ASP A 23 -3.02 -3.64 7.40
CA ASP A 23 -2.76 -3.98 6.01
C ASP A 23 -4.06 -3.91 5.22
N VAL A 24 -4.14 -2.96 4.29
CA VAL A 24 -5.33 -2.71 3.48
C VAL A 24 -5.19 -3.46 2.15
N GLY A 25 -6.13 -4.38 1.86
CA GLY A 25 -6.05 -5.23 0.69
C GLY A 25 -4.98 -6.31 0.86
N ILE A 26 -5.31 -7.35 1.62
CA ILE A 26 -4.31 -8.33 2.11
C ILE A 26 -3.75 -9.28 1.06
N GLY A 27 -4.36 -9.37 -0.13
CA GLY A 27 -3.97 -10.37 -1.14
C GLY A 27 -4.05 -11.79 -0.56
N ALA A 28 -2.95 -12.53 -0.65
CA ALA A 28 -2.86 -13.89 -0.07
C ALA A 28 -2.59 -13.90 1.44
N GLY A 29 -2.49 -12.74 2.09
CA GLY A 29 -2.31 -12.63 3.53
C GLY A 29 -0.89 -12.80 4.03
N GLN A 30 0.11 -12.83 3.16
CA GLN A 30 1.50 -13.07 3.54
C GLN A 30 2.06 -12.00 4.49
N PHE A 31 1.75 -10.73 4.23
CA PHE A 31 2.22 -9.64 5.08
C PHE A 31 1.61 -9.71 6.48
N VAL A 32 0.28 -9.92 6.57
CA VAL A 32 -0.43 -10.08 7.84
C VAL A 32 0.11 -11.26 8.64
N SER A 33 0.32 -12.41 7.99
CA SER A 33 0.77 -13.64 8.68
C SER A 33 2.24 -13.59 9.09
N THR A 34 3.07 -12.79 8.42
CA THR A 34 4.53 -12.76 8.64
C THR A 34 4.95 -11.65 9.61
N ARG A 35 4.29 -10.49 9.56
CA ARG A 35 4.63 -9.37 10.44
C ARG A 35 3.76 -9.37 11.70
N PRO A 36 4.34 -9.60 12.91
CA PRO A 36 3.58 -9.52 14.16
C PRO A 36 2.93 -8.14 14.36
N GLY A 37 1.79 -8.09 15.05
CA GLY A 37 1.07 -6.85 15.31
C GLY A 37 0.42 -6.24 14.08
N THR A 38 0.06 -7.06 13.11
CA THR A 38 -0.61 -6.63 11.88
C THR A 38 -2.04 -7.13 11.85
N LEU A 39 -2.99 -6.22 11.70
CA LEU A 39 -4.38 -6.50 11.36
C LEU A 39 -4.58 -6.33 9.87
N GLY A 40 -5.67 -6.84 9.33
CA GLY A 40 -5.99 -6.74 7.92
C GLY A 40 -7.39 -6.26 7.65
N TYR A 41 -7.54 -5.56 6.53
CA TYR A 41 -8.82 -5.16 5.96
C TYR A 41 -8.86 -5.58 4.50
N ASP A 42 -9.98 -6.12 4.07
CA ASP A 42 -10.19 -6.46 2.67
C ASP A 42 -11.68 -6.30 2.33
N VAL A 43 -11.99 -6.12 1.05
CA VAL A 43 -13.35 -6.11 0.54
C VAL A 43 -13.76 -7.45 -0.08
N ASN A 44 -12.77 -8.31 -0.36
CA ASN A 44 -13.00 -9.64 -0.90
C ASN A 44 -13.54 -10.56 0.21
N PRO A 45 -14.71 -11.20 0.02
CA PRO A 45 -15.27 -12.11 1.02
C PRO A 45 -14.32 -13.23 1.48
N ALA A 46 -13.50 -13.76 0.58
CA ALA A 46 -12.50 -14.78 0.91
C ALA A 46 -11.40 -14.22 1.84
N GLY A 47 -10.95 -13.00 1.59
CA GLY A 47 -9.99 -12.31 2.44
C GLY A 47 -10.57 -12.00 3.82
N ILE A 48 -11.80 -11.54 3.87
CA ILE A 48 -12.52 -11.26 5.13
C ILE A 48 -12.64 -12.55 5.95
N ALA A 49 -13.06 -13.65 5.34
CA ALA A 49 -13.19 -14.94 6.01
C ALA A 49 -11.84 -15.43 6.56
N TRP A 50 -10.78 -15.33 5.76
CA TRP A 50 -9.42 -15.71 6.16
C TRP A 50 -8.93 -14.91 7.38
N LEU A 51 -9.20 -13.60 7.39
CA LEU A 51 -8.85 -12.71 8.50
C LEU A 51 -9.66 -13.01 9.76
N ASN A 52 -10.97 -13.24 9.61
CA ASN A 52 -11.84 -13.54 10.74
C ASN A 52 -11.45 -14.88 11.42
N GLU A 53 -11.10 -15.89 10.67
CA GLU A 53 -10.63 -17.16 11.21
C GLU A 53 -9.40 -16.99 12.12
N ARG A 54 -8.58 -15.96 11.87
CA ARG A 54 -7.35 -15.66 12.61
C ARG A 54 -7.53 -14.58 13.68
N GLY A 55 -8.74 -14.03 13.80
CA GLY A 55 -8.99 -12.90 14.71
C GLY A 55 -8.21 -11.65 14.32
N ALA A 56 -7.90 -11.47 13.03
CA ALA A 56 -7.05 -10.40 12.52
C ALA A 56 -7.80 -9.39 11.66
N PHE A 57 -9.11 -9.53 11.48
CA PHE A 57 -9.91 -8.58 10.72
C PHE A 57 -10.14 -7.28 11.49
N ALA A 58 -10.00 -6.14 10.80
CA ALA A 58 -10.45 -4.85 11.29
C ALA A 58 -11.01 -4.03 10.13
N ASP A 59 -12.08 -3.30 10.38
CA ASP A 59 -12.67 -2.40 9.38
C ASP A 59 -11.85 -1.10 9.32
N LEU A 60 -11.27 -0.82 8.16
CA LEU A 60 -10.48 0.39 7.91
C LEU A 60 -11.25 1.66 8.31
N TYR A 61 -12.53 1.74 7.96
CA TYR A 61 -13.35 2.94 8.14
C TYR A 61 -13.98 3.07 9.53
N ALA A 62 -13.80 2.09 10.39
CA ALA A 62 -14.37 2.11 11.75
C ALA A 62 -13.50 2.86 12.77
N SER A 63 -12.27 3.20 12.44
CA SER A 63 -11.31 3.80 13.37
C SER A 63 -10.23 4.61 12.63
N GLN A 64 -9.37 5.27 13.40
CA GLN A 64 -8.11 5.80 12.93
C GLN A 64 -7.00 4.79 13.24
N TRP A 65 -5.93 4.82 12.46
CA TRP A 65 -4.82 3.88 12.54
C TRP A 65 -3.51 4.65 12.60
N ARG A 66 -2.56 4.21 13.41
CA ARG A 66 -1.25 4.85 13.44
C ARG A 66 -0.51 4.66 12.11
N ALA A 67 -0.59 3.47 11.53
CA ALA A 67 0.03 3.20 10.23
C ALA A 67 -0.85 2.28 9.37
N LEU A 68 -0.91 2.60 8.08
CA LEU A 68 -1.55 1.78 7.04
C LEU A 68 -0.49 1.26 6.08
N THR A 69 -0.68 0.03 5.60
CA THR A 69 0.08 -0.51 4.46
C THR A 69 -0.87 -0.77 3.30
N MET A 70 -0.46 -0.41 2.09
CA MET A 70 -1.24 -0.54 0.86
C MET A 70 -0.34 -1.07 -0.25
N TRP A 71 -0.25 -2.39 -0.36
CA TRP A 71 0.61 -3.06 -1.34
C TRP A 71 -0.21 -3.38 -2.60
N ASP A 72 -0.09 -2.54 -3.64
CA ASP A 72 -0.88 -2.63 -4.88
C ASP A 72 -2.38 -2.45 -4.63
N VAL A 73 -2.76 -1.46 -3.85
CA VAL A 73 -4.14 -1.25 -3.41
C VAL A 73 -4.65 0.15 -3.73
N LEU A 74 -3.83 1.18 -3.52
CA LEU A 74 -4.25 2.58 -3.64
C LEU A 74 -4.87 2.88 -5.01
N GLU A 75 -4.33 2.31 -6.08
CA GLU A 75 -4.79 2.49 -7.45
C GLU A 75 -6.20 1.91 -7.72
N HIS A 76 -6.69 1.07 -6.83
CA HIS A 76 -8.02 0.44 -6.95
C HIS A 76 -9.10 1.12 -6.11
N ILE A 77 -8.75 2.07 -5.24
CA ILE A 77 -9.69 2.68 -4.31
C ILE A 77 -10.35 3.89 -4.98
N ASP A 78 -11.71 3.95 -4.96
CA ASP A 78 -12.47 5.05 -5.56
C ASP A 78 -12.15 6.41 -4.93
N GLU A 79 -12.11 6.45 -3.59
CA GLU A 79 -11.86 7.67 -2.80
C GLU A 79 -10.63 7.45 -1.90
N PRO A 80 -9.41 7.41 -2.50
CA PRO A 80 -8.19 7.06 -1.75
C PRO A 80 -7.85 8.10 -0.66
N GLU A 81 -8.25 9.34 -0.82
CA GLU A 81 -8.09 10.39 0.19
C GLU A 81 -8.80 10.05 1.49
N LEU A 82 -9.98 9.44 1.43
CA LEU A 82 -10.72 9.03 2.64
C LEU A 82 -9.97 7.93 3.39
N ALA A 83 -9.36 7.01 2.65
CA ALA A 83 -8.59 5.91 3.24
C ALA A 83 -7.31 6.43 3.93
N VAL A 84 -6.49 7.21 3.23
CA VAL A 84 -5.21 7.68 3.79
C VAL A 84 -5.38 8.66 4.93
N GLN A 85 -6.48 9.43 4.97
CA GLN A 85 -6.78 10.33 6.07
C GLN A 85 -7.00 9.60 7.41
N LEU A 86 -7.26 8.31 7.39
CA LEU A 86 -7.41 7.50 8.59
C LEU A 86 -6.05 7.13 9.22
N ALA A 87 -4.94 7.35 8.54
CA ALA A 87 -3.60 7.15 9.09
C ALA A 87 -3.15 8.39 9.86
N THR A 88 -2.76 8.21 11.11
CA THR A 88 -2.31 9.33 11.96
C THR A 88 -0.80 9.57 11.90
N GLU A 89 0.00 8.57 11.47
CA GLU A 89 1.46 8.68 11.43
C GLU A 89 2.05 8.29 10.08
N PHE A 90 1.75 7.10 9.54
CA PHE A 90 2.38 6.59 8.33
C PHE A 90 1.41 5.94 7.36
N VAL A 91 1.71 6.06 6.06
CA VAL A 91 1.16 5.22 5.00
C VAL A 91 2.33 4.66 4.19
N PHE A 92 2.38 3.35 4.05
CA PHE A 92 3.38 2.64 3.24
C PHE A 92 2.69 2.10 2.00
N VAL A 93 3.26 2.35 0.82
CA VAL A 93 2.62 2.05 -0.46
C VAL A 93 3.60 1.39 -1.42
N SER A 94 3.18 0.34 -2.11
CA SER A 94 3.78 -0.04 -3.39
C SER A 94 2.72 0.09 -4.48
N ILE A 95 3.12 0.62 -5.64
CA ILE A 95 2.18 1.01 -6.70
C ILE A 95 2.90 1.10 -8.05
N PRO A 96 2.24 0.72 -9.16
CA PRO A 96 2.78 1.00 -10.49
C PRO A 96 3.05 2.50 -10.70
N ILE A 97 4.22 2.84 -11.19
CA ILE A 97 4.64 4.21 -11.46
C ILE A 97 4.94 4.38 -12.94
N PHE A 98 4.50 5.49 -13.50
CA PHE A 98 4.58 5.82 -14.92
C PHE A 98 5.39 7.09 -15.13
N THR A 99 6.03 7.23 -16.31
CA THR A 99 6.80 8.44 -16.65
C THR A 99 5.89 9.56 -17.16
N ASP A 100 4.85 9.20 -17.92
CA ASP A 100 3.89 10.15 -18.50
C ASP A 100 2.60 9.42 -18.94
N ALA A 101 1.64 10.17 -19.48
CA ALA A 101 0.38 9.61 -19.97
C ALA A 101 0.57 8.61 -21.12
N GLY A 102 1.53 8.83 -21.99
CA GLY A 102 1.83 7.90 -23.08
C GLY A 102 2.39 6.57 -22.55
N ASP A 103 3.21 6.62 -21.53
CA ASP A 103 3.74 5.43 -20.85
C ASP A 103 2.63 4.60 -20.23
N ILE A 104 1.60 5.23 -19.64
CA ILE A 104 0.43 4.53 -19.08
C ILE A 104 -0.20 3.61 -20.12
N LEU A 105 -0.48 4.13 -21.31
CA LEU A 105 -1.17 3.39 -22.36
C LEU A 105 -0.34 2.22 -22.92
N ARG A 106 0.98 2.30 -22.83
CA ARG A 106 1.90 1.26 -23.32
C ARG A 106 2.25 0.21 -22.26
N SER A 107 1.96 0.51 -21.01
CA SER A 107 2.38 -0.33 -19.88
C SER A 107 1.49 -1.56 -19.71
N HIS A 108 2.10 -2.68 -19.28
CA HIS A 108 1.35 -3.86 -18.85
C HIS A 108 0.57 -3.63 -17.54
N HIS A 109 0.88 -2.53 -16.82
CA HIS A 109 0.11 -2.09 -15.65
C HIS A 109 -1.13 -1.28 -16.01
N PHE A 110 -1.38 -0.99 -17.30
CA PHE A 110 -2.62 -0.37 -17.74
C PHE A 110 -3.77 -1.38 -17.64
N ARG A 111 -4.65 -1.18 -16.65
CA ARG A 111 -5.76 -2.07 -16.31
C ARG A 111 -7.05 -1.26 -16.29
N LYS A 112 -7.61 -0.97 -17.46
CA LYS A 112 -8.76 -0.06 -17.66
C LYS A 112 -9.92 -0.30 -16.70
N ASN A 113 -10.17 -1.57 -16.33
CA ASN A 113 -11.31 -1.93 -15.48
C ASN A 113 -10.90 -2.25 -14.02
N GLU A 114 -9.62 -2.22 -13.69
CA GLU A 114 -9.10 -2.57 -12.37
C GLU A 114 -8.39 -1.41 -11.71
N HIS A 115 -7.54 -0.68 -12.46
CA HIS A 115 -6.81 0.47 -11.94
C HIS A 115 -7.58 1.75 -12.26
N ILE A 116 -7.92 2.52 -11.22
CA ILE A 116 -8.64 3.80 -11.33
C ILE A 116 -7.64 4.95 -11.38
N TRP A 117 -6.55 4.84 -10.63
CA TRP A 117 -5.54 5.89 -10.50
C TRP A 117 -4.21 5.46 -11.09
N TYR A 118 -3.57 6.40 -11.78
CA TYR A 118 -2.26 6.21 -12.41
C TYR A 118 -1.36 7.37 -12.01
N PHE A 119 -0.23 7.08 -11.37
CA PHE A 119 0.66 8.10 -10.84
C PHE A 119 2.03 8.06 -11.51
N THR A 120 2.62 9.24 -11.68
CA THR A 120 4.06 9.42 -11.82
C THR A 120 4.68 9.48 -10.43
N ASP A 121 6.02 9.40 -10.34
CA ASP A 121 6.71 9.56 -9.05
C ASP A 121 6.41 10.92 -8.42
N ASP A 122 6.55 12.00 -9.17
CA ASP A 122 6.22 13.34 -8.69
C ASP A 122 4.72 13.47 -8.36
N GLY A 123 3.88 12.83 -9.15
CA GLY A 123 2.42 12.87 -8.96
C GLY A 123 1.98 12.26 -7.65
N ILE A 124 2.49 11.07 -7.28
CA ILE A 124 2.11 10.44 -6.02
C ILE A 124 2.64 11.21 -4.81
N LYS A 125 3.86 11.74 -4.90
CA LYS A 125 4.43 12.56 -3.82
C LYS A 125 3.62 13.84 -3.61
N ARG A 126 3.20 14.50 -4.68
CA ARG A 126 2.35 15.70 -4.63
C ARG A 126 0.98 15.38 -4.07
N TRP A 127 0.37 14.29 -4.53
CA TRP A 127 -0.94 13.88 -4.05
C TRP A 127 -0.93 13.62 -2.54
N PHE A 128 0.09 12.90 -2.03
CA PHE A 128 0.25 12.67 -0.60
C PHE A 128 0.53 13.98 0.17
N ALA A 129 1.30 14.91 -0.40
CA ALA A 129 1.52 16.21 0.22
C ALA A 129 0.21 17.00 0.39
N GLU A 130 -0.68 16.94 -0.58
CA GLU A 130 -2.02 17.52 -0.50
C GLU A 130 -2.87 16.86 0.59
N GLN A 131 -2.62 15.59 0.91
CA GLN A 131 -3.29 14.87 1.99
C GLN A 131 -2.63 15.09 3.37
N GLY A 132 -1.57 15.87 3.46
CA GLY A 132 -0.87 16.17 4.70
C GLY A 132 0.24 15.18 5.05
N PHE A 133 0.87 14.57 4.06
CA PHE A 133 2.00 13.63 4.24
C PHE A 133 3.22 14.08 3.45
N GLU A 134 4.41 13.74 3.96
CA GLU A 134 5.67 13.90 3.23
C GLU A 134 6.27 12.53 2.90
N CYS A 135 6.90 12.41 1.75
CA CYS A 135 7.64 11.21 1.38
C CYS A 135 8.97 11.18 2.16
N VAL A 136 9.15 10.20 3.04
CA VAL A 136 10.37 10.03 3.83
C VAL A 136 11.27 8.93 3.29
N GLU A 137 10.75 8.05 2.45
CA GLU A 137 11.55 7.08 1.71
C GLU A 137 10.85 6.73 0.40
N HIS A 138 11.64 6.61 -0.67
CA HIS A 138 11.23 6.04 -1.94
C HIS A 138 12.35 5.10 -2.41
N ASN A 139 11.98 3.89 -2.82
CA ASN A 139 12.91 2.94 -3.40
C ASN A 139 12.25 2.11 -4.50
N ASN A 140 13.07 1.39 -5.26
CA ASN A 140 12.65 0.53 -6.35
C ASN A 140 13.02 -0.95 -6.10
N ILE A 141 13.10 -1.34 -4.83
CA ILE A 141 13.53 -2.69 -4.47
C ILE A 141 12.61 -3.78 -5.04
N GLU A 142 11.32 -3.48 -5.17
CA GLU A 142 10.38 -4.43 -5.77
C GLU A 142 10.66 -4.62 -7.27
N CYS A 143 11.19 -3.61 -7.96
CA CYS A 143 11.68 -3.77 -9.35
C CYS A 143 12.85 -4.75 -9.40
N GLU A 144 13.78 -4.64 -8.46
CA GLU A 144 14.93 -5.55 -8.36
C GLU A 144 14.50 -6.99 -8.07
N LEU A 145 13.37 -7.16 -7.40
CA LEU A 145 12.75 -8.46 -7.11
C LEU A 145 11.85 -8.98 -8.24
N GLY A 146 11.84 -8.30 -9.39
CA GLY A 146 11.13 -8.73 -10.59
C GLY A 146 9.78 -8.05 -10.84
N ARG A 147 9.38 -7.08 -10.01
CA ARG A 147 8.14 -6.33 -10.17
C ARG A 147 8.38 -5.03 -10.95
N LYS A 148 8.68 -5.16 -12.21
CA LYS A 148 9.03 -4.04 -13.09
C LYS A 148 7.98 -2.94 -13.09
N GLY A 149 8.42 -1.70 -12.94
CA GLY A 149 7.55 -0.52 -12.98
C GLY A 149 6.85 -0.19 -11.66
N VAL A 150 7.17 -0.87 -10.57
CA VAL A 150 6.56 -0.61 -9.26
C VAL A 150 7.49 0.27 -8.40
N GLY A 151 6.96 1.37 -7.87
CA GLY A 151 7.63 2.20 -6.87
C GLY A 151 7.15 1.86 -5.47
N THR A 152 8.02 1.99 -4.48
CA THR A 152 7.73 1.70 -3.06
C THR A 152 8.04 2.93 -2.23
N TYR A 153 7.10 3.30 -1.37
CA TYR A 153 7.12 4.59 -0.66
C TYR A 153 6.76 4.45 0.81
N ALA A 154 7.38 5.30 1.63
CA ALA A 154 6.93 5.57 2.99
C ALA A 154 6.55 7.06 3.09
N PHE A 155 5.32 7.31 3.48
CA PHE A 155 4.79 8.65 3.70
C PHE A 155 4.50 8.86 5.18
N ARG A 156 4.99 9.98 5.72
CA ARG A 156 4.80 10.36 7.13
C ARG A 156 3.87 11.56 7.21
N ARG A 157 2.92 11.53 8.14
CA ARG A 157 2.06 12.69 8.39
C ARG A 157 2.87 13.88 8.88
N THR A 158 2.64 15.02 8.27
CA THR A 158 3.28 16.31 8.64
C THR A 158 2.58 16.99 9.81
#